data_5314c8386e68b15d1e7e84b4baaf0738
#
_entry.id   5314c8386e68b15d1e7e84b4baaf0738
#
_cell.length_a   1.000
_cell.length_b   1.000
_cell.length_c   1.000
_cell.angle_alpha   90.00
_cell.angle_beta   90.00
_cell.angle_gamma   90.00
#
_symmetry.space_group_name_H-M   'P 1'
#
loop_
_entity.id
_entity.type
_entity.pdbx_description
1 polymer ?
#
loop_
_entity_poly.entity_id
_entity_poly.type
_entity_poly.pdbx_seq_one_letter_code
_entity_poly.pdbx_strand_id
1 'polypeptide(L)'
;LQSFRVIREIQAKNGPKGAHRYIISNCRGAMDVARVFALARWTAFGDEKISVDIVPLFETIDDLVGAGASMNTLYSESNYRRHLTQRGNKQTIMLGFSDGTKDGGYMSANWNIYRAKENLTRISKLNDIDVVFFDGRGGPPARGGGNTHNFYASLGQHIASSEIQLTV
;
A
#
# COMPACT_ATOMS: atom_id res chain seq x y z
N LEU A 1 2.13 7.36 18.39
CA LEU A 1 3.53 7.64 18.76
C LEU A 1 4.18 6.43 19.44
N GLN A 2 3.52 5.79 20.39
CA GLN A 2 4.03 4.61 21.08
C GLN A 2 4.21 3.40 20.14
N SER A 3 3.35 3.25 19.15
CA SER A 3 3.37 2.13 18.19
C SER A 3 4.73 1.97 17.49
N PHE A 4 5.36 3.04 17.03
CA PHE A 4 6.66 2.95 16.37
C PHE A 4 7.80 2.55 17.32
N ARG A 5 7.73 2.95 18.60
CA ARG A 5 8.69 2.50 19.62
C ARG A 5 8.56 1.00 19.86
N VAL A 6 7.32 0.51 20.01
CA VAL A 6 7.03 -0.92 20.18
C VAL A 6 7.48 -1.72 18.95
N ILE A 7 7.24 -1.22 17.74
CA ILE A 7 7.75 -1.87 16.52
C ILE A 7 9.27 -2.02 16.59
N ARG A 8 9.99 -0.99 16.97
CA ARG A 8 11.46 -1.03 17.11
C ARG A 8 11.92 -2.08 18.13
N GLU A 9 11.23 -2.17 19.27
CA GLU A 9 11.51 -3.17 20.30
C GLU A 9 11.27 -4.59 19.79
N ILE A 10 10.15 -4.81 19.06
CA ILE A 10 9.83 -6.10 18.45
C ILE A 10 10.91 -6.48 17.42
N GLN A 11 11.29 -5.54 16.56
CA GLN A 11 12.32 -5.77 15.55
C GLN A 11 13.69 -6.10 16.17
N ALA A 12 14.04 -5.46 17.27
CA ALA A 12 15.29 -5.75 17.98
C ALA A 12 15.32 -7.17 18.57
N LYS A 13 14.18 -7.71 19.01
CA LYS A 13 14.06 -9.04 19.63
C LYS A 13 13.83 -10.16 18.61
N ASN A 14 13.00 -9.90 17.58
CA ASN A 14 12.48 -10.92 16.66
C ASN A 14 12.95 -10.73 15.20
N GLY A 15 13.81 -9.73 14.97
CA GLY A 15 14.23 -9.36 13.63
C GLY A 15 13.21 -8.46 12.89
N PRO A 16 13.63 -7.82 11.80
CA PRO A 16 12.83 -6.78 11.14
C PRO A 16 11.56 -7.31 10.48
N LYS A 17 11.51 -8.59 10.09
CA LYS A 17 10.34 -9.16 9.39
C LYS A 17 9.10 -9.31 10.26
N GLY A 18 9.24 -9.38 11.59
CA GLY A 18 8.11 -9.55 12.51
C GLY A 18 7.17 -8.35 12.61
N ALA A 19 7.66 -7.14 12.32
CA ALA A 19 6.87 -5.90 12.40
C ALA A 19 7.43 -4.87 11.42
N HIS A 20 7.37 -5.13 10.12
CA HIS A 20 8.00 -4.29 9.09
C HIS A 20 7.01 -3.46 8.25
N ARG A 21 5.72 -3.54 8.52
CA ARG A 21 4.69 -2.78 7.81
C ARG A 21 3.81 -2.01 8.77
N TYR A 22 3.50 -0.78 8.41
CA TYR A 22 2.55 0.08 9.12
C TYR A 22 1.48 0.53 8.14
N ILE A 23 0.27 0.01 8.30
CA ILE A 23 -0.86 0.30 7.41
C ILE A 23 -1.58 1.54 7.93
N ILE A 24 -1.88 2.47 7.03
CA ILE A 24 -2.64 3.68 7.31
C ILE A 24 -4.03 3.50 6.75
N SER A 25 -5.03 3.28 7.62
CA SER A 25 -6.44 3.29 7.22
C SER A 25 -6.91 4.71 6.89
N ASN A 26 -7.97 4.81 6.08
CA ASN A 26 -8.56 6.08 5.67
C ASN A 26 -7.51 7.06 5.09
N CYS A 27 -6.62 6.54 4.25
CA CYS A 27 -5.59 7.34 3.59
C CYS A 27 -6.20 8.07 2.40
N ARG A 28 -6.35 9.39 2.49
CA ARG A 28 -6.96 10.24 1.46
C ARG A 28 -5.93 10.87 0.51
N GLY A 29 -4.64 10.76 0.81
CA GLY A 29 -3.64 11.37 -0.05
C GLY A 29 -2.21 11.30 0.46
N ALA A 30 -1.30 11.89 -0.32
CA ALA A 30 0.13 11.91 -0.03
C ALA A 30 0.47 12.48 1.36
N MET A 31 -0.30 13.47 1.80
CA MET A 31 -0.05 14.14 3.08
C MET A 31 -0.23 13.20 4.28
N ASP A 32 -1.17 12.25 4.22
CA ASP A 32 -1.39 11.31 5.33
C ASP A 32 -0.21 10.37 5.48
N VAL A 33 0.34 9.90 4.36
CA VAL A 33 1.57 9.09 4.35
C VAL A 33 2.76 9.89 4.86
N ALA A 34 2.92 11.14 4.37
CA ALA A 34 4.02 12.01 4.78
C ALA A 34 3.99 12.33 6.29
N ARG A 35 2.80 12.56 6.86
CA ARG A 35 2.62 12.76 8.31
C ARG A 35 3.05 11.54 9.12
N VAL A 36 2.63 10.35 8.71
CA VAL A 36 3.00 9.11 9.40
C VAL A 36 4.49 8.84 9.27
N PHE A 37 5.08 9.10 8.10
CA PHE A 37 6.51 9.02 7.87
C PHE A 37 7.30 9.97 8.79
N ALA A 38 6.88 11.23 8.90
CA ALA A 38 7.48 12.21 9.79
C ALA A 38 7.36 11.80 11.27
N LEU A 39 6.19 11.28 11.69
CA LEU A 39 5.97 10.77 13.03
C LEU A 39 6.87 9.57 13.35
N ALA A 40 7.07 8.65 12.42
CA ALA A 40 7.98 7.52 12.58
C ALA A 40 9.41 8.01 12.83
N ARG A 41 9.90 8.96 12.02
CA ARG A 41 11.22 9.59 12.21
C ARG A 41 11.34 10.23 13.58
N TRP A 42 10.39 11.10 13.90
CA TRP A 42 10.46 11.89 15.14
C TRP A 42 10.39 11.04 16.40
N THR A 43 9.59 9.96 16.40
CA THR A 43 9.31 9.23 17.65
C THR A 43 10.18 8.02 17.90
N ALA A 44 10.74 7.41 16.86
CA ALA A 44 11.41 6.13 16.99
C ALA A 44 12.71 5.98 16.21
N PHE A 45 12.83 6.60 15.04
CA PHE A 45 13.96 6.34 14.15
C PHE A 45 14.97 7.51 14.04
N GLY A 46 14.56 8.75 14.32
CA GLY A 46 15.44 9.92 14.20
C GLY A 46 16.06 10.00 12.79
N ASP A 47 17.38 10.09 12.75
CA ASP A 47 18.15 10.08 11.49
C ASP A 47 18.52 8.69 11.00
N GLU A 48 18.23 7.66 11.76
CA GLU A 48 18.46 6.27 11.36
C GLU A 48 17.54 5.87 10.20
N LYS A 49 17.89 4.75 9.55
CA LYS A 49 17.05 4.12 8.53
C LYS A 49 15.73 3.68 9.15
N ILE A 50 14.61 4.13 8.59
CA ILE A 50 13.28 3.65 8.99
C ILE A 50 13.09 2.23 8.42
N SER A 51 13.05 1.24 9.32
CA SER A 51 12.92 -0.18 8.97
C SER A 51 11.46 -0.65 8.81
N VAL A 52 10.54 0.28 8.58
CA VAL A 52 9.10 0.04 8.43
C VAL A 52 8.62 0.56 7.08
N ASP A 53 7.89 -0.27 6.34
CA ASP A 53 7.19 0.15 5.14
C ASP A 53 5.88 0.83 5.56
N ILE A 54 5.64 2.04 5.06
CA ILE A 54 4.38 2.74 5.30
C ILE A 54 3.44 2.41 4.16
N VAL A 55 2.33 1.76 4.50
CA VAL A 55 1.37 1.20 3.54
C VAL A 55 0.10 2.04 3.55
N PRO A 56 -0.14 2.87 2.53
CA PRO A 56 -1.42 3.55 2.39
C PRO A 56 -2.53 2.54 2.07
N LEU A 57 -3.68 2.68 2.72
CA LEU A 57 -4.89 1.94 2.41
C LEU A 57 -5.90 2.91 1.79
N PHE A 58 -6.21 2.73 0.52
CA PHE A 58 -7.24 3.45 -0.20
C PHE A 58 -8.54 2.63 -0.15
N GLU A 59 -9.61 3.21 0.40
CA GLU A 59 -10.83 2.46 0.79
C GLU A 59 -12.06 2.86 -0.01
N THR A 60 -12.25 4.16 -0.26
CA THR A 60 -13.41 4.66 -1.00
C THR A 60 -13.13 4.73 -2.51
N ILE A 61 -14.18 4.88 -3.31
CA ILE A 61 -14.03 5.06 -4.77
C ILE A 61 -13.21 6.32 -5.07
N ASP A 62 -13.46 7.41 -4.38
CA ASP A 62 -12.71 8.66 -4.55
C ASP A 62 -11.23 8.50 -4.19
N ASP A 63 -10.92 7.77 -3.10
CA ASP A 63 -9.53 7.47 -2.74
C ASP A 63 -8.84 6.65 -3.83
N LEU A 64 -9.52 5.64 -4.39
CA LEU A 64 -8.98 4.81 -5.47
C LEU A 64 -8.71 5.60 -6.75
N VAL A 65 -9.60 6.53 -7.10
CA VAL A 65 -9.42 7.43 -8.25
C VAL A 65 -8.22 8.37 -8.03
N GLY A 66 -8.07 8.90 -6.81
CA GLY A 66 -7.00 9.82 -6.42
C GLY A 66 -5.65 9.15 -6.12
N ALA A 67 -5.62 7.82 -5.93
CA ALA A 67 -4.45 7.07 -5.45
C ALA A 67 -3.20 7.30 -6.32
N GLY A 68 -3.35 7.28 -7.64
CA GLY A 68 -2.23 7.50 -8.56
C GLY A 68 -1.57 8.85 -8.40
N ALA A 69 -2.33 9.93 -8.31
CA ALA A 69 -1.81 11.28 -8.11
C ALA A 69 -1.11 11.40 -6.74
N SER A 70 -1.69 10.81 -5.71
CA SER A 70 -1.14 10.79 -4.36
C SER A 70 0.23 10.09 -4.32
N MET A 71 0.33 8.91 -4.94
CA MET A 71 1.58 8.17 -4.98
C MET A 71 2.65 8.86 -5.84
N ASN A 72 2.27 9.46 -6.96
CA ASN A 72 3.21 10.23 -7.78
C ASN A 72 3.82 11.40 -7.01
N THR A 73 3.01 12.12 -6.23
CA THR A 73 3.47 13.19 -5.35
C THR A 73 4.47 12.66 -4.31
N LEU A 74 4.17 11.54 -3.67
CA LEU A 74 5.06 10.91 -2.69
C LEU A 74 6.39 10.44 -3.29
N TYR A 75 6.35 9.84 -4.46
CA TYR A 75 7.54 9.35 -5.15
C TYR A 75 8.47 10.50 -5.58
N SER A 76 7.91 11.69 -5.80
CA SER A 76 8.67 12.90 -6.13
C SER A 76 9.25 13.61 -4.90
N GLU A 77 8.79 13.27 -3.67
CA GLU A 77 9.30 13.87 -2.44
C GLU A 77 10.64 13.22 -2.04
N SER A 78 11.69 14.03 -1.92
CA SER A 78 13.08 13.56 -1.79
C SER A 78 13.34 12.68 -0.55
N ASN A 79 12.72 13.00 0.59
CA ASN A 79 12.90 12.24 1.83
C ASN A 79 12.19 10.89 1.75
N TYR A 80 10.98 10.86 1.17
CA TYR A 80 10.25 9.63 0.97
C TYR A 80 10.90 8.75 -0.09
N ARG A 81 11.39 9.35 -1.19
CA ARG A 81 12.16 8.64 -2.22
C ARG A 81 13.40 7.97 -1.63
N ARG A 82 14.16 8.68 -0.79
CA ARG A 82 15.32 8.11 -0.09
C ARG A 82 14.93 6.95 0.81
N HIS A 83 13.79 7.05 1.51
CA HIS A 83 13.24 5.94 2.30
C HIS A 83 12.95 4.72 1.40
N LEU A 84 12.26 4.89 0.29
CA LEU A 84 11.96 3.80 -0.65
C LEU A 84 13.24 3.15 -1.18
N THR A 85 14.26 3.94 -1.53
CA THR A 85 15.57 3.40 -1.95
C THR A 85 16.20 2.52 -0.86
N GLN A 86 16.12 2.95 0.39
CA GLN A 86 16.60 2.15 1.53
C GLN A 86 15.77 0.88 1.78
N ARG A 87 14.55 0.83 1.28
CA ARG A 87 13.63 -0.32 1.33
C ARG A 87 13.62 -1.17 0.06
N GLY A 88 14.61 -0.98 -0.84
CA GLY A 88 14.74 -1.74 -2.08
C GLY A 88 13.85 -1.26 -3.22
N ASN A 89 13.47 0.01 -3.23
CA ASN A 89 12.57 0.63 -4.20
C ASN A 89 11.20 -0.08 -4.31
N LYS A 90 10.72 -0.62 -3.19
CA LYS A 90 9.44 -1.34 -3.14
C LYS A 90 8.42 -0.55 -2.33
N GLN A 91 7.20 -0.43 -2.86
CA GLN A 91 6.05 0.19 -2.20
C GLN A 91 4.88 -0.77 -2.14
N THR A 92 4.44 -1.12 -0.94
CA THR A 92 3.17 -1.83 -0.75
C THR A 92 2.03 -0.83 -0.66
N ILE A 93 0.95 -1.11 -1.40
CA ILE A 93 -0.29 -0.30 -1.39
C ILE A 93 -1.45 -1.24 -1.10
N MET A 94 -2.22 -0.94 -0.06
CA MET A 94 -3.40 -1.71 0.30
C MET A 94 -4.64 -1.10 -0.36
N LEU A 95 -5.47 -1.97 -0.92
CA LEU A 95 -6.73 -1.58 -1.56
C LEU A 95 -7.90 -2.19 -0.79
N GLY A 96 -8.81 -1.33 -0.34
CA GLY A 96 -9.99 -1.72 0.39
C GLY A 96 -11.15 -2.08 -0.53
N PHE A 97 -11.72 -3.28 -0.34
CA PHE A 97 -12.85 -3.74 -1.13
C PHE A 97 -14.20 -3.47 -0.45
N SER A 98 -14.24 -3.55 0.88
CA SER A 98 -15.49 -3.48 1.65
C SER A 98 -16.17 -2.12 1.57
N ASP A 99 -15.41 -1.06 1.74
CA ASP A 99 -15.97 0.29 1.80
C ASP A 99 -16.32 0.80 0.41
N GLY A 100 -15.51 0.50 -0.60
CA GLY A 100 -15.88 0.74 -2.00
C GLY A 100 -17.16 0.01 -2.44
N THR A 101 -17.40 -1.20 -1.92
CA THR A 101 -18.65 -1.94 -2.19
C THR A 101 -19.86 -1.29 -1.53
N LYS A 102 -19.72 -0.76 -0.31
CA LYS A 102 -20.77 0.00 0.37
C LYS A 102 -21.08 1.32 -0.32
N ASP A 103 -20.04 1.95 -0.85
CA ASP A 103 -20.09 3.27 -1.49
C ASP A 103 -20.73 3.20 -2.89
N GLY A 104 -20.27 2.28 -3.75
CA GLY A 104 -20.66 2.22 -5.15
C GLY A 104 -21.20 0.88 -5.66
N GLY A 105 -21.38 -0.10 -4.78
CA GLY A 105 -21.78 -1.46 -5.15
C GLY A 105 -20.65 -2.32 -5.68
N TYR A 106 -20.90 -3.62 -5.80
CA TYR A 106 -19.91 -4.64 -6.12
C TYR A 106 -19.17 -4.41 -7.46
N MET A 107 -19.92 -4.14 -8.53
CA MET A 107 -19.35 -3.94 -9.88
C MET A 107 -18.46 -2.70 -9.93
N SER A 108 -18.95 -1.59 -9.38
CA SER A 108 -18.20 -0.32 -9.33
C SER A 108 -16.94 -0.46 -8.49
N ALA A 109 -17.00 -1.11 -7.34
CA ALA A 109 -15.84 -1.35 -6.49
C ALA A 109 -14.76 -2.16 -7.22
N ASN A 110 -15.14 -3.29 -7.85
CA ASN A 110 -14.18 -4.11 -8.62
C ASN A 110 -13.54 -3.33 -9.77
N TRP A 111 -14.35 -2.58 -10.52
CA TRP A 111 -13.87 -1.79 -11.65
C TRP A 111 -12.88 -0.71 -11.18
N ASN A 112 -13.20 0.01 -10.11
CA ASN A 112 -12.31 1.05 -9.59
C ASN A 112 -11.03 0.48 -9.00
N ILE A 113 -11.06 -0.68 -8.33
CA ILE A 113 -9.85 -1.37 -7.87
C ILE A 113 -8.98 -1.79 -9.06
N TYR A 114 -9.57 -2.36 -10.11
CA TYR A 114 -8.84 -2.71 -11.32
C TYR A 114 -8.14 -1.49 -11.94
N ARG A 115 -8.88 -0.41 -12.14
CA ARG A 115 -8.36 0.85 -12.69
C ARG A 115 -7.29 1.48 -11.80
N ALA A 116 -7.46 1.42 -10.47
CA ALA A 116 -6.46 1.89 -9.53
C ALA A 116 -5.16 1.09 -9.63
N LYS A 117 -5.25 -0.25 -9.67
CA LYS A 117 -4.07 -1.12 -9.84
C LYS A 117 -3.33 -0.84 -11.15
N GLU A 118 -4.04 -0.69 -12.26
CA GLU A 118 -3.46 -0.35 -13.56
C GLU A 118 -2.71 1.00 -13.51
N ASN A 119 -3.36 2.04 -13.01
CA ASN A 119 -2.78 3.38 -12.88
C ASN A 119 -1.59 3.41 -11.91
N LEU A 120 -1.71 2.79 -10.74
CA LEU A 120 -0.65 2.70 -9.75
C LEU A 120 0.57 1.92 -10.28
N THR A 121 0.34 0.84 -11.03
CA THR A 121 1.42 0.09 -11.70
C THR A 121 2.17 0.99 -12.68
N ARG A 122 1.44 1.72 -13.52
CA ARG A 122 2.04 2.65 -14.49
C ARG A 122 2.85 3.75 -13.81
N ILE A 123 2.30 4.38 -12.78
CA ILE A 123 2.96 5.47 -12.04
C ILE A 123 4.19 4.96 -11.29
N SER A 124 4.10 3.80 -10.65
CA SER A 124 5.24 3.20 -9.95
C SER A 124 6.38 2.87 -10.92
N LYS A 125 6.07 2.29 -12.08
CA LYS A 125 7.07 2.04 -13.14
C LYS A 125 7.75 3.32 -13.65
N LEU A 126 7.01 4.41 -13.83
CA LEU A 126 7.56 5.70 -14.24
C LEU A 126 8.52 6.30 -13.21
N ASN A 127 8.43 5.87 -11.97
CA ASN A 127 9.29 6.31 -10.87
C ASN A 127 10.32 5.25 -10.44
N ASP A 128 10.52 4.18 -11.19
CA ASP A 128 11.41 3.05 -10.85
C ASP A 128 11.10 2.46 -9.47
N ILE A 129 9.82 2.27 -9.17
CA ILE A 129 9.31 1.67 -7.94
C ILE A 129 8.59 0.37 -8.26
N ASP A 130 8.95 -0.69 -7.55
CA ASP A 130 8.20 -1.95 -7.51
C ASP A 130 6.97 -1.81 -6.61
N VAL A 131 5.78 -1.86 -7.20
CA VAL A 131 4.54 -1.83 -6.43
C VAL A 131 4.07 -3.24 -6.09
N VAL A 132 3.71 -3.44 -4.83
CA VAL A 132 3.06 -4.66 -4.32
C VAL A 132 1.64 -4.32 -3.89
N PHE A 133 0.66 -4.98 -4.48
CA PHE A 133 -0.72 -4.80 -4.07
C PHE A 133 -1.08 -5.71 -2.91
N PHE A 134 -1.67 -5.11 -1.88
CA PHE A 134 -2.23 -5.81 -0.74
C PHE A 134 -3.76 -5.74 -0.81
N ASP A 135 -4.38 -6.85 -1.20
CA ASP A 135 -5.82 -6.96 -1.23
C ASP A 135 -6.37 -7.32 0.15
N GLY A 136 -7.05 -6.36 0.79
CA GLY A 136 -7.64 -6.55 2.10
C GLY A 136 -8.72 -7.65 2.10
N ARG A 137 -8.74 -8.47 3.14
CA ARG A 137 -9.67 -9.59 3.30
C ARG A 137 -9.72 -10.56 2.10
N GLY A 138 -8.54 -10.92 1.55
CA GLY A 138 -8.42 -11.89 0.47
C GLY A 138 -8.96 -11.45 -0.89
N GLY A 139 -9.34 -10.17 -1.03
CA GLY A 139 -9.89 -9.62 -2.26
C GLY A 139 -11.21 -10.27 -2.71
N PRO A 140 -11.58 -10.14 -4.00
CA PRO A 140 -12.80 -10.73 -4.55
C PRO A 140 -12.94 -12.26 -4.38
N PRO A 141 -11.88 -13.09 -4.53
CA PRO A 141 -12.00 -14.54 -4.36
C PRO A 141 -12.53 -14.97 -2.98
N ALA A 142 -12.06 -14.33 -1.91
CA ALA A 142 -12.52 -14.61 -0.55
C ALA A 142 -13.99 -14.20 -0.29
N ARG A 143 -14.61 -13.52 -1.25
CA ARG A 143 -15.98 -13.00 -1.19
C ARG A 143 -16.90 -13.65 -2.23
N GLY A 144 -16.58 -14.87 -2.67
CA GLY A 144 -17.35 -15.59 -3.69
C GLY A 144 -16.97 -15.25 -5.13
N GLY A 145 -15.88 -14.51 -5.34
CA GLY A 145 -15.35 -14.14 -6.67
C GLY A 145 -14.60 -15.27 -7.41
N GLY A 146 -14.70 -16.52 -6.93
CA GLY A 146 -14.12 -17.68 -7.58
C GLY A 146 -12.72 -18.06 -7.07
N ASN A 147 -11.97 -18.76 -7.91
CA ASN A 147 -10.66 -19.29 -7.57
C ASN A 147 -9.60 -18.17 -7.57
N THR A 148 -8.82 -18.06 -6.49
CA THR A 148 -7.79 -17.03 -6.30
C THR A 148 -6.79 -16.99 -7.46
N HIS A 149 -6.29 -18.14 -7.90
CA HIS A 149 -5.34 -18.21 -9.01
C HIS A 149 -5.94 -17.65 -10.31
N ASN A 150 -7.14 -18.06 -10.66
CA ASN A 150 -7.83 -17.60 -11.88
C ASN A 150 -8.12 -16.08 -11.83
N PHE A 151 -8.49 -15.57 -10.65
CA PHE A 151 -8.71 -14.15 -10.47
C PHE A 151 -7.44 -13.34 -10.74
N TYR A 152 -6.30 -13.71 -10.13
CA TYR A 152 -5.06 -12.97 -10.35
C TYR A 152 -4.48 -13.17 -11.75
N ALA A 153 -4.63 -14.35 -12.34
CA ALA A 153 -4.25 -14.58 -13.73
C ALA A 153 -5.05 -13.74 -14.73
N SER A 154 -6.29 -13.38 -14.40
CA SER A 154 -7.17 -12.57 -15.26
C SER A 154 -6.88 -11.07 -15.22
N LEU A 155 -6.06 -10.58 -14.28
CA LEU A 155 -5.78 -9.13 -14.14
C LEU A 155 -5.00 -8.53 -15.32
N GLY A 156 -4.41 -9.37 -16.19
CA GLY A 156 -3.72 -8.91 -17.39
C GLY A 156 -2.31 -8.37 -17.14
N GLN A 157 -1.60 -8.04 -18.23
CA GLN A 157 -0.18 -7.69 -18.22
C GLN A 157 0.12 -6.27 -17.72
N HIS A 158 -0.90 -5.43 -17.56
CA HIS A 158 -0.73 -4.02 -17.18
C HIS A 158 -0.74 -3.81 -15.66
N ILE A 159 -1.02 -4.86 -14.89
CA ILE A 159 -1.04 -4.82 -13.43
C ILE A 159 0.18 -5.57 -12.89
N ALA A 160 0.91 -4.95 -11.95
CA ALA A 160 2.02 -5.60 -11.27
C ALA A 160 1.53 -6.84 -10.51
N SER A 161 2.13 -7.99 -10.81
CA SER A 161 1.73 -9.30 -10.28
C SER A 161 2.91 -10.17 -9.84
N SER A 162 4.12 -9.62 -9.79
CA SER A 162 5.32 -10.35 -9.33
C SER A 162 5.22 -10.78 -7.87
N GLU A 163 4.52 -10.00 -7.07
CA GLU A 163 4.22 -10.28 -5.66
C GLU A 163 2.81 -9.76 -5.35
N ILE A 164 2.01 -10.56 -4.69
CA ILE A 164 0.68 -10.18 -4.18
C ILE A 164 0.63 -10.48 -2.69
N GLN A 165 -0.10 -9.66 -1.95
CA GLN A 165 -0.34 -9.86 -0.53
C GLN A 165 -1.84 -9.94 -0.26
N LEU A 166 -2.23 -10.89 0.57
CA LEU A 166 -3.61 -11.12 0.96
C LEU A 166 -3.72 -11.18 2.48
N THR A 167 -4.84 -10.73 3.02
CA THR A 167 -5.24 -11.09 4.38
C THR A 167 -6.01 -12.42 4.31
N VAL A 168 -5.61 -13.38 5.09
CA VAL A 168 -6.29 -14.67 5.24
C VAL A 168 -7.21 -14.61 6.46
#